data_451e63a7e463e652cef97f18a535e29e
#
_entry.id   451e63a7e463e652cef97f18a535e29e
#
_cell.length_a   1.000
_cell.length_b   1.000
_cell.length_c   1.000
_cell.angle_alpha   90.00
_cell.angle_beta   90.00
_cell.angle_gamma   90.00
#
_symmetry.space_group_name_H-M   'P 1'
#
loop_
_entity.id
_entity.type
_entity.pdbx_description
1 polymer ?
#
loop_
_entity_poly.entity_id
_entity_poly.type
_entity_poly.pdbx_seq_one_letter_code
_entity_poly.pdbx_strand_id
1 'polypeptide(L)'
;MQRFPLAGYNVHRVGFGAMQLPGPGVFGPPRDRDQALAVLRRAVDSGVDHIDTAQYYGPDVANELIRAALHPYPENLALVSKVGARRDDQGGWLPDAEPHRLRAGIEDNLRSLGVERLAAVNLRVLGEDEPSQLFTDQLGAMITARDEGLIGGIGLSNVSYEQLLHALEITEIACVQNP
;
A
#
# COMPACT_ATOMS: atom_id res chain seq x y z
N MET A 1 -6.73 20.94 12.96
CA MET A 1 -6.35 19.54 13.25
C MET A 1 -4.86 19.37 13.04
N GLN A 2 -4.21 18.56 13.85
CA GLN A 2 -2.78 18.28 13.71
C GLN A 2 -2.54 17.44 12.44
N ARG A 3 -1.50 17.78 11.68
CA ARG A 3 -1.06 17.07 10.48
C ARG A 3 0.28 16.42 10.71
N PHE A 4 0.56 15.35 9.98
CA PHE A 4 1.77 14.54 10.09
C PHE A 4 2.41 14.38 8.71
N PRO A 5 3.75 14.40 8.62
CA PRO A 5 4.43 14.13 7.37
C PRO A 5 4.29 12.66 6.97
N LEU A 6 4.02 12.41 5.69
CA LEU A 6 3.98 11.09 5.09
C LEU A 6 4.50 11.19 3.65
N ALA A 7 5.74 10.80 3.41
CA ALA A 7 6.36 10.74 2.08
C ALA A 7 6.12 11.99 1.22
N GLY A 8 6.33 13.17 1.79
CA GLY A 8 6.14 14.48 1.12
C GLY A 8 4.73 15.06 1.23
N TYR A 9 3.76 14.31 1.74
CA TYR A 9 2.42 14.81 2.06
C TYR A 9 2.33 15.23 3.52
N ASN A 10 1.41 16.16 3.81
CA ASN A 10 1.01 16.48 5.18
C ASN A 10 -0.42 15.97 5.38
N VAL A 11 -0.59 14.86 6.08
CA VAL A 11 -1.86 14.16 6.22
C VAL A 11 -2.49 14.34 7.60
N HIS A 12 -3.82 14.20 7.68
CA HIS A 12 -4.53 14.12 8.95
C HIS A 12 -4.23 12.81 9.67
N ARG A 13 -4.47 12.78 10.97
CA ARG A 13 -4.21 11.60 11.81
C ARG A 13 -5.06 10.37 11.44
N VAL A 14 -6.23 10.59 10.84
CA VAL A 14 -7.16 9.53 10.47
C VAL A 14 -7.14 9.36 8.96
N GLY A 15 -6.78 8.17 8.51
CA GLY A 15 -6.84 7.74 7.12
C GLY A 15 -7.91 6.68 6.88
N PHE A 16 -8.06 6.26 5.64
CA PHE A 16 -9.00 5.23 5.23
C PHE A 16 -8.25 3.95 4.80
N GLY A 17 -8.55 2.82 5.47
CA GLY A 17 -8.05 1.50 5.08
C GLY A 17 -9.03 0.80 4.13
N ALA A 18 -8.57 0.45 2.93
CA ALA A 18 -9.39 -0.13 1.86
C ALA A 18 -9.58 -1.65 1.94
N MET A 19 -8.96 -2.32 2.91
CA MET A 19 -8.97 -3.77 3.02
C MET A 19 -10.38 -4.39 3.11
N GLN A 20 -11.36 -3.67 3.65
CA GLN A 20 -12.73 -4.15 3.82
C GLN A 20 -13.66 -3.79 2.64
N LEU A 21 -13.15 -3.15 1.60
CA LEU A 21 -13.95 -2.83 0.42
C LEU A 21 -14.27 -4.04 -0.47
N PRO A 22 -13.34 -5.00 -0.71
CA PRO A 22 -13.64 -6.24 -1.44
C PRO A 22 -14.66 -7.11 -0.70
N GLY A 23 -15.00 -8.22 -1.35
CA GLY A 23 -15.89 -9.22 -0.78
C GLY A 23 -15.36 -9.93 0.47
N PRO A 24 -16.11 -10.89 1.01
CA PRO A 24 -15.71 -11.65 2.19
C PRO A 24 -14.31 -12.26 2.04
N GLY A 25 -13.53 -12.25 3.13
CA GLY A 25 -12.15 -12.74 3.11
C GLY A 25 -11.18 -11.84 2.34
N VAL A 26 -11.56 -10.58 2.07
CA VAL A 26 -10.76 -9.65 1.25
C VAL A 26 -10.53 -10.22 -0.16
N PHE A 27 -11.55 -10.85 -0.73
CA PHE A 27 -11.46 -11.53 -2.02
C PHE A 27 -12.72 -11.33 -2.86
N GLY A 28 -12.54 -11.09 -4.17
CA GLY A 28 -13.62 -10.84 -5.12
C GLY A 28 -14.36 -9.51 -4.91
N PRO A 29 -15.44 -9.29 -5.66
CA PRO A 29 -16.16 -8.03 -5.66
C PRO A 29 -16.91 -7.79 -4.34
N PRO A 30 -17.18 -6.53 -3.98
CA PRO A 30 -18.01 -6.20 -2.82
C PRO A 30 -19.46 -6.69 -3.00
N ARG A 31 -20.17 -6.86 -1.90
CA ARG A 31 -21.61 -7.20 -1.93
C ARG A 31 -22.45 -6.11 -2.59
N ASP A 32 -22.07 -4.86 -2.37
CA ASP A 32 -22.72 -3.68 -2.91
C ASP A 32 -21.62 -2.70 -3.41
N ARG A 33 -21.48 -2.62 -4.73
CA ARG A 33 -20.48 -1.77 -5.36
C ARG A 33 -20.79 -0.29 -5.19
N ASP A 34 -22.04 0.09 -5.28
CA ASP A 34 -22.44 1.49 -5.18
C ASP A 34 -22.24 2.01 -3.76
N GLN A 35 -22.52 1.18 -2.76
CA GLN A 35 -22.22 1.50 -1.36
C GLN A 35 -20.70 1.64 -1.13
N ALA A 36 -19.87 0.75 -1.69
CA ALA A 36 -18.41 0.84 -1.58
C ALA A 36 -17.88 2.15 -2.17
N LEU A 37 -18.38 2.56 -3.35
CA LEU A 37 -18.03 3.85 -3.95
C LEU A 37 -18.49 5.05 -3.11
N ALA A 38 -19.71 4.97 -2.56
CA ALA A 38 -20.25 6.02 -1.70
C ALA A 38 -19.44 6.20 -0.40
N VAL A 39 -18.99 5.11 0.21
CA VAL A 39 -18.13 5.13 1.40
C VAL A 39 -16.80 5.82 1.11
N LEU A 40 -16.15 5.52 -0.01
CA LEU A 40 -14.89 6.16 -0.41
C LEU A 40 -15.06 7.67 -0.61
N ARG A 41 -16.09 8.09 -1.35
CA ARG A 41 -16.41 9.51 -1.56
C ARG A 41 -16.68 10.19 -0.22
N ARG A 42 -17.51 9.58 0.63
CA ARG A 42 -17.84 10.12 1.95
C ARG A 42 -16.61 10.28 2.84
N ALA A 43 -15.66 9.33 2.80
CA ALA A 43 -14.42 9.43 3.55
C ALA A 43 -13.64 10.70 3.15
N VAL A 44 -13.40 10.91 1.85
CA VAL A 44 -12.68 12.08 1.33
C VAL A 44 -13.45 13.38 1.62
N ASP A 45 -14.77 13.42 1.41
CA ASP A 45 -15.63 14.57 1.74
C ASP A 45 -15.60 14.92 3.24
N SER A 46 -15.30 13.93 4.09
CA SER A 46 -15.16 14.10 5.54
C SER A 46 -13.76 14.55 5.98
N GLY A 47 -12.83 14.73 5.02
CA GLY A 47 -11.49 15.26 5.27
C GLY A 47 -10.41 14.18 5.38
N VAL A 48 -10.69 12.93 5.02
CA VAL A 48 -9.64 11.91 4.84
C VAL A 48 -8.76 12.30 3.65
N ASP A 49 -7.47 12.38 3.88
CA ASP A 49 -6.47 12.79 2.89
C ASP A 49 -5.33 11.77 2.71
N HIS A 50 -5.50 10.57 3.24
CA HIS A 50 -4.68 9.41 2.87
C HIS A 50 -5.49 8.12 2.88
N ILE A 51 -5.23 7.27 1.89
CA ILE A 51 -5.88 5.96 1.71
C ILE A 51 -4.79 4.90 1.67
N ASP A 52 -4.95 3.88 2.50
CA ASP A 52 -4.12 2.69 2.54
C ASP A 52 -4.82 1.53 1.82
N THR A 53 -4.19 0.98 0.80
CA THR A 53 -4.70 -0.12 -0.01
C THR A 53 -3.64 -1.19 -0.25
N ALA A 54 -3.92 -2.15 -1.11
CA ALA A 54 -3.00 -3.11 -1.71
C ALA A 54 -3.61 -3.68 -2.99
N GLN A 55 -2.77 -3.94 -4.00
CA GLN A 55 -3.21 -4.59 -5.22
C GLN A 55 -3.87 -5.96 -4.95
N TYR A 56 -3.35 -6.72 -3.99
CA TYR A 56 -3.87 -8.02 -3.60
C TYR A 56 -5.14 -7.97 -2.71
N TYR A 57 -5.76 -6.81 -2.53
CA TYR A 57 -7.08 -6.69 -1.92
C TYR A 57 -8.17 -6.90 -2.98
N GLY A 58 -8.62 -8.15 -3.08
CA GLY A 58 -9.70 -8.58 -3.91
C GLY A 58 -9.41 -9.27 -5.25
N PRO A 59 -8.19 -9.63 -5.75
CA PRO A 59 -7.13 -8.78 -6.28
C PRO A 59 -7.64 -7.67 -7.20
N ASP A 60 -6.95 -6.54 -7.20
CA ASP A 60 -7.28 -5.28 -7.90
C ASP A 60 -8.59 -4.60 -7.47
N VAL A 61 -9.55 -5.32 -6.89
CA VAL A 61 -10.90 -4.82 -6.58
C VAL A 61 -10.86 -3.54 -5.74
N ALA A 62 -10.04 -3.50 -4.67
CA ALA A 62 -9.94 -2.29 -3.84
C ALA A 62 -9.39 -1.10 -4.63
N ASN A 63 -8.34 -1.31 -5.43
CA ASN A 63 -7.73 -0.28 -6.25
C ASN A 63 -8.69 0.23 -7.33
N GLU A 64 -9.40 -0.66 -8.00
CA GLU A 64 -10.42 -0.30 -9.01
C GLU A 64 -11.58 0.49 -8.40
N LEU A 65 -12.03 0.15 -7.20
CA LEU A 65 -13.05 0.89 -6.47
C LEU A 65 -12.56 2.29 -6.08
N ILE A 66 -11.33 2.41 -5.59
CA ILE A 66 -10.70 3.69 -5.26
C ILE A 66 -10.62 4.56 -6.52
N ARG A 67 -10.12 4.01 -7.63
CA ARG A 67 -10.06 4.70 -8.91
C ARG A 67 -11.45 5.13 -9.40
N ALA A 68 -12.42 4.23 -9.39
CA ALA A 68 -13.78 4.53 -9.86
C ALA A 68 -14.51 5.57 -9.00
N ALA A 69 -14.20 5.64 -7.71
CA ALA A 69 -14.82 6.59 -6.79
C ALA A 69 -14.20 7.97 -6.84
N LEU A 70 -12.86 8.06 -6.99
CA LEU A 70 -12.08 9.24 -6.63
C LEU A 70 -11.21 9.81 -7.77
N HIS A 71 -11.03 9.09 -8.88
CA HIS A 71 -10.25 9.62 -10.00
C HIS A 71 -11.09 10.64 -10.81
N PRO A 72 -10.54 11.85 -11.19
CA PRO A 72 -9.20 12.32 -10.85
C PRO A 72 -9.04 12.63 -9.36
N TYR A 73 -7.91 12.19 -8.81
CA TYR A 73 -7.65 12.31 -7.36
C TYR A 73 -7.41 13.75 -6.94
N PRO A 74 -7.86 14.15 -5.72
CA PRO A 74 -7.43 15.42 -5.13
C PRO A 74 -5.89 15.45 -4.97
N GLU A 75 -5.26 16.60 -5.26
CA GLU A 75 -3.80 16.76 -5.20
C GLU A 75 -3.20 16.44 -3.81
N ASN A 76 -3.98 16.67 -2.75
CA ASN A 76 -3.57 16.42 -1.38
C ASN A 76 -3.87 15.00 -0.89
N LEU A 77 -4.44 14.12 -1.72
CA LEU A 77 -4.77 12.75 -1.34
C LEU A 77 -3.54 11.84 -1.51
N ALA A 78 -2.98 11.40 -0.41
CA ALA A 78 -1.88 10.44 -0.40
C ALA A 78 -2.40 9.02 -0.60
N LEU A 79 -2.02 8.37 -1.71
CA LEU A 79 -2.29 6.95 -1.94
C LEU A 79 -1.10 6.13 -1.48
N VAL A 80 -1.34 5.25 -0.51
CA VAL A 80 -0.35 4.32 0.06
C VAL A 80 -0.78 2.90 -0.28
N SER A 81 0.13 2.10 -0.80
CA SER A 81 -0.16 0.71 -1.11
C SER A 81 0.83 -0.26 -0.46
N LYS A 82 0.75 -1.54 -0.82
CA LYS A 82 1.61 -2.60 -0.30
C LYS A 82 2.03 -3.55 -1.41
N VAL A 83 3.21 -4.15 -1.22
CA VAL A 83 3.75 -5.25 -2.02
C VAL A 83 4.30 -6.34 -1.11
N GLY A 84 4.64 -7.50 -1.64
CA GLY A 84 5.24 -8.61 -0.89
C GLY A 84 4.28 -9.77 -0.62
N ALA A 85 3.02 -9.65 -1.04
CA ALA A 85 2.04 -10.72 -0.97
C ALA A 85 1.20 -10.80 -2.24
N ARG A 86 0.59 -11.95 -2.48
CA ARG A 86 -0.41 -12.18 -3.53
C ARG A 86 -1.51 -13.11 -3.06
N ARG A 87 -2.55 -13.26 -3.86
CA ARG A 87 -3.65 -14.20 -3.60
C ARG A 87 -3.59 -15.34 -4.60
N ASP A 88 -3.94 -16.54 -4.18
CA ASP A 88 -4.24 -17.65 -5.10
C ASP A 88 -5.71 -17.58 -5.59
N ASP A 89 -6.07 -18.51 -6.47
CA ASP A 89 -7.42 -18.55 -7.07
C ASP A 89 -8.53 -18.89 -6.05
N GLN A 90 -8.18 -19.38 -4.88
CA GLN A 90 -9.09 -19.70 -3.79
C GLN A 90 -9.13 -18.61 -2.71
N GLY A 91 -8.37 -17.54 -2.91
CA GLY A 91 -8.25 -16.43 -1.97
C GLY A 91 -7.27 -16.68 -0.82
N GLY A 92 -6.40 -17.68 -0.92
CA GLY A 92 -5.31 -17.91 0.02
C GLY A 92 -4.22 -16.84 -0.09
N TRP A 93 -3.58 -16.52 1.02
CA TRP A 93 -2.47 -15.58 1.07
C TRP A 93 -1.15 -16.29 0.78
N LEU A 94 -0.41 -15.80 -0.17
CA LEU A 94 0.91 -16.34 -0.56
C LEU A 94 1.96 -15.21 -0.52
N PRO A 95 3.22 -15.52 -0.16
CA PRO A 95 4.31 -14.58 -0.31
C PRO A 95 4.57 -14.28 -1.79
N ASP A 96 4.94 -13.05 -2.10
CA ASP A 96 5.33 -12.58 -3.44
C ASP A 96 6.37 -11.46 -3.30
N ALA A 97 7.43 -11.76 -2.57
CA ALA A 97 8.38 -10.76 -2.06
C ALA A 97 9.80 -10.91 -2.65
N GLU A 98 9.97 -11.68 -3.71
CA GLU A 98 11.23 -11.66 -4.47
C GLU A 98 11.47 -10.26 -5.06
N PRO A 99 12.72 -9.73 -5.07
CA PRO A 99 13.00 -8.34 -5.49
C PRO A 99 12.36 -7.95 -6.82
N HIS A 100 12.41 -8.80 -7.85
CA HIS A 100 11.79 -8.54 -9.14
C HIS A 100 10.25 -8.53 -9.10
N ARG A 101 9.65 -9.29 -8.16
CA ARG A 101 8.20 -9.33 -7.94
C ARG A 101 7.70 -8.07 -7.24
N LEU A 102 8.50 -7.49 -6.35
CA LEU A 102 8.15 -6.22 -5.70
C LEU A 102 7.97 -5.10 -6.71
N ARG A 103 8.88 -5.01 -7.69
CA ARG A 103 8.76 -4.04 -8.78
C ARG A 103 7.46 -4.25 -9.58
N ALA A 104 7.20 -5.48 -10.02
CA ALA A 104 5.98 -5.82 -10.75
C ALA A 104 4.72 -5.46 -9.94
N GLY A 105 4.72 -5.75 -8.64
CA GLY A 105 3.62 -5.38 -7.74
C GLY A 105 3.42 -3.87 -7.60
N ILE A 106 4.49 -3.08 -7.61
CA ILE A 106 4.39 -1.60 -7.64
C ILE A 106 3.74 -1.15 -8.95
N GLU A 107 4.20 -1.66 -10.09
CA GLU A 107 3.64 -1.33 -11.41
C GLU A 107 2.17 -1.74 -11.55
N ASP A 108 1.78 -2.89 -10.97
CA ASP A 108 0.39 -3.34 -10.91
C ASP A 108 -0.50 -2.38 -10.09
N ASN A 109 0.01 -1.88 -8.96
CA ASN A 109 -0.68 -0.87 -8.16
C ASN A 109 -0.83 0.46 -8.93
N LEU A 110 0.21 0.94 -9.59
CA LEU A 110 0.17 2.17 -10.39
C LEU A 110 -0.88 2.06 -11.49
N ARG A 111 -0.91 0.93 -12.20
CA ARG A 111 -1.85 0.66 -13.29
C ARG A 111 -3.30 0.58 -12.80
N SER A 112 -3.56 -0.19 -11.74
CA SER A 112 -4.92 -0.39 -11.21
C SER A 112 -5.49 0.86 -10.57
N LEU A 113 -4.67 1.69 -9.91
CA LEU A 113 -5.05 2.99 -9.38
C LEU A 113 -5.09 4.09 -10.45
N GLY A 114 -4.41 3.92 -11.58
CA GLY A 114 -4.35 4.93 -12.64
C GLY A 114 -3.50 6.15 -12.29
N VAL A 115 -2.37 5.93 -11.63
CA VAL A 115 -1.41 6.97 -11.23
C VAL A 115 -0.01 6.63 -11.71
N GLU A 116 0.84 7.64 -11.90
CA GLU A 116 2.25 7.46 -12.27
C GLU A 116 3.17 7.28 -11.05
N ARG A 117 2.71 7.70 -9.88
CA ARG A 117 3.45 7.63 -8.62
C ARG A 117 2.53 7.41 -7.44
N LEU A 118 2.95 6.57 -6.49
CA LEU A 118 2.31 6.42 -5.18
C LEU A 118 3.02 7.29 -4.13
N ALA A 119 2.29 7.75 -3.12
CA ALA A 119 2.87 8.50 -2.01
C ALA A 119 3.89 7.63 -1.25
N ALA A 120 3.50 6.43 -0.89
CA ALA A 120 4.39 5.43 -0.30
C ALA A 120 3.93 4.01 -0.66
N VAL A 121 4.84 3.05 -0.59
CA VAL A 121 4.52 1.62 -0.69
C VAL A 121 5.15 0.88 0.47
N ASN A 122 4.34 0.12 1.19
CA ASN A 122 4.76 -0.73 2.29
C ASN A 122 5.26 -2.07 1.74
N LEU A 123 6.50 -2.42 2.03
CA LEU A 123 7.00 -3.78 1.92
C LEU A 123 6.37 -4.62 3.04
N ARG A 124 5.47 -5.55 2.68
CA ARG A 124 4.91 -6.49 3.64
C ARG A 124 5.85 -7.66 3.82
N VAL A 125 6.41 -7.78 5.01
CA VAL A 125 7.28 -8.89 5.37
C VAL A 125 6.44 -10.09 5.83
N LEU A 126 6.72 -11.25 5.27
CA LEU A 126 6.12 -12.52 5.63
C LEU A 126 7.27 -13.49 5.91
N GLY A 127 7.34 -14.04 7.12
CA GLY A 127 8.36 -15.00 7.48
C GLY A 127 9.04 -14.70 8.80
N GLU A 128 10.36 -14.87 8.84
CA GLU A 128 11.17 -14.75 10.05
C GLU A 128 11.25 -13.31 10.55
N ASP A 129 11.34 -13.15 11.88
CA ASP A 129 11.41 -11.84 12.55
C ASP A 129 12.81 -11.20 12.48
N GLU A 130 13.83 -12.00 12.16
CA GLU A 130 15.20 -11.52 12.05
C GLU A 130 15.51 -10.93 10.67
N PRO A 131 16.38 -9.90 10.58
CA PRO A 131 16.87 -9.41 9.29
C PRO A 131 17.61 -10.49 8.51
N SER A 132 17.26 -10.68 7.24
CA SER A 132 17.90 -11.64 6.34
C SER A 132 18.54 -10.93 5.14
N GLN A 133 19.38 -11.65 4.38
CA GLN A 133 19.89 -11.14 3.12
C GLN A 133 18.75 -10.84 2.13
N LEU A 134 17.72 -11.71 2.10
CA LEU A 134 16.54 -11.48 1.27
C LEU A 134 15.84 -10.16 1.63
N PHE A 135 15.68 -9.87 2.94
CA PHE A 135 15.07 -8.60 3.37
C PHE A 135 15.90 -7.38 2.93
N THR A 136 17.25 -7.49 2.99
CA THR A 136 18.15 -6.45 2.47
C THR A 136 18.00 -6.26 0.96
N ASP A 137 17.89 -7.33 0.19
CA ASP A 137 17.70 -7.30 -1.26
C ASP A 137 16.31 -6.72 -1.63
N GLN A 138 15.28 -7.03 -0.85
CA GLN A 138 13.95 -6.44 -0.97
C GLN A 138 13.97 -4.92 -0.75
N LEU A 139 14.67 -4.45 0.29
CA LEU A 139 14.87 -3.01 0.52
C LEU A 139 15.59 -2.35 -0.66
N GLY A 140 16.58 -3.02 -1.24
CA GLY A 140 17.27 -2.56 -2.46
C GLY A 140 16.33 -2.35 -3.64
N ALA A 141 15.39 -3.28 -3.86
CA ALA A 141 14.35 -3.14 -4.89
C ALA A 141 13.40 -1.96 -4.63
N MET A 142 13.01 -1.74 -3.36
CA MET A 142 12.16 -0.60 -2.97
C MET A 142 12.90 0.74 -3.15
N ILE A 143 14.19 0.78 -2.83
CA ILE A 143 15.06 1.95 -3.06
C ILE A 143 15.12 2.29 -4.55
N THR A 144 15.35 1.28 -5.40
CA THR A 144 15.36 1.46 -6.85
C THR A 144 14.03 2.05 -7.35
N ALA A 145 12.90 1.51 -6.92
CA ALA A 145 11.58 2.02 -7.30
C ALA A 145 11.33 3.47 -6.84
N ARG A 146 11.85 3.85 -5.66
CA ARG A 146 11.79 5.24 -5.17
C ARG A 146 12.66 6.15 -6.02
N ASP A 147 13.88 5.76 -6.30
CA ASP A 147 14.85 6.57 -7.04
C ASP A 147 14.45 6.75 -8.51
N GLU A 148 13.71 5.79 -9.08
CA GLU A 148 13.04 5.90 -10.38
C GLU A 148 11.76 6.76 -10.35
N GLY A 149 11.29 7.16 -9.18
CA GLY A 149 10.12 8.03 -9.01
C GLY A 149 8.77 7.32 -9.01
N LEU A 150 8.73 5.99 -9.00
CA LEU A 150 7.48 5.20 -8.96
C LEU A 150 6.78 5.33 -7.61
N ILE A 151 7.54 5.52 -6.54
CA ILE A 151 7.03 5.72 -5.18
C ILE A 151 7.71 6.92 -4.53
N GLY A 152 7.00 7.61 -3.65
CA GLY A 152 7.51 8.77 -2.91
C GLY A 152 8.29 8.39 -1.66
N GLY A 153 7.89 7.31 -1.00
CA GLY A 153 8.52 6.80 0.20
C GLY A 153 8.38 5.29 0.34
N ILE A 154 9.29 4.71 1.12
CA ILE A 154 9.30 3.30 1.48
C ILE A 154 8.66 3.15 2.84
N GLY A 155 7.64 2.33 2.94
CA GLY A 155 7.07 1.89 4.20
C GLY A 155 7.36 0.42 4.48
N LEU A 156 7.09 0.00 5.70
CA LEU A 156 7.21 -1.40 6.12
C LEU A 156 5.89 -1.87 6.73
N SER A 157 5.56 -3.15 6.54
CA SER A 157 4.37 -3.75 7.13
C SER A 157 4.70 -5.13 7.68
N ASN A 158 4.20 -5.40 8.91
CA ASN A 158 4.39 -6.67 9.58
C ASN A 158 5.88 -6.99 9.85
N VAL A 159 6.61 -5.99 10.32
CA VAL A 159 8.05 -6.09 10.61
C VAL A 159 8.32 -6.18 12.11
N SER A 160 9.38 -6.88 12.47
CA SER A 160 9.92 -6.87 13.82
C SER A 160 10.65 -5.56 14.12
N TYR A 161 10.99 -5.36 15.38
CA TYR A 161 11.80 -4.22 15.79
C TYR A 161 13.22 -4.30 15.18
N GLU A 162 13.81 -5.48 15.15
CA GLU A 162 15.15 -5.75 14.58
C GLU A 162 15.19 -5.47 13.07
N GLN A 163 14.15 -5.90 12.33
CA GLN A 163 14.01 -5.59 10.91
C GLN A 163 13.84 -4.09 10.66
N LEU A 164 13.07 -3.39 11.51
CA LEU A 164 12.93 -1.94 11.39
C LEU A 164 14.26 -1.22 11.61
N LEU A 165 15.03 -1.59 12.66
CA LEU A 165 16.33 -1.00 12.91
C LEU A 165 17.29 -1.24 11.73
N HIS A 166 17.35 -2.46 11.23
CA HIS A 166 18.16 -2.80 10.06
C HIS A 166 17.77 -1.97 8.82
N ALA A 167 16.47 -1.80 8.56
CA ALA A 167 16.01 -0.98 7.44
C ALA A 167 16.40 0.50 7.58
N LEU A 168 16.32 1.04 8.80
CA LEU A 168 16.71 2.43 9.08
C LEU A 168 18.21 2.69 8.91
N GLU A 169 19.06 1.68 9.03
CA GLU A 169 20.49 1.78 8.72
C GLU A 169 20.75 1.86 7.20
N ILE A 170 19.83 1.34 6.38
CA ILE A 170 19.96 1.25 4.93
C ILE A 170 19.31 2.43 4.23
N THR A 171 18.10 2.82 4.67
CA THR A 171 17.31 3.87 3.99
C THR A 171 16.32 4.54 4.94
N GLU A 172 15.80 5.71 4.52
CA GLU A 172 14.68 6.36 5.20
C GLU A 172 13.40 5.53 5.06
N ILE A 173 12.71 5.33 6.19
CA ILE A 173 11.40 4.65 6.26
C ILE A 173 10.32 5.69 6.55
N ALA A 174 9.39 5.85 5.62
CA ALA A 174 8.33 6.85 5.68
C ALA A 174 7.20 6.48 6.66
N CYS A 175 6.92 5.20 6.81
CA CYS A 175 5.89 4.70 7.72
C CYS A 175 6.07 3.22 8.06
N VAL A 176 5.44 2.80 9.16
CA VAL A 176 5.34 1.39 9.57
C VAL A 176 3.89 1.07 9.86
N GLN A 177 3.41 -0.08 9.37
CA GLN A 177 2.06 -0.57 9.59
C GLN A 177 2.12 -2.01 10.13
N ASN A 178 2.01 -2.13 11.43
CA ASN A 178 1.92 -3.40 12.15
C ASN A 178 0.54 -3.57 12.78
N PRO A 179 0.09 -4.82 13.07
CA PRO A 179 -1.15 -5.11 13.79
C PRO A 179 -1.14 -4.53 15.20
#